data_2d8a38df6cf73beb2af58d356c85d991
#
_entry.id   2d8a38df6cf73beb2af58d356c85d991
#
_cell.length_a   1.000
_cell.length_b   1.000
_cell.length_c   1.000
_cell.angle_alpha   90.00
_cell.angle_beta   90.00
_cell.angle_gamma   90.00
#
_symmetry.space_group_name_H-M   'P 1'
#
loop_
_entity.id
_entity.type
_entity.pdbx_description
1 polymer ?
#
loop_
_entity_poly.entity_id
_entity_poly.type
_entity_poly.pdbx_seq_one_letter_code
_entity_poly.pdbx_strand_id
1 'polypeptide(L)'
;LLLFIFSFLIFNNNFAANYETEQALKLNNLFTKLSKNKDYKEADTLEKKIWAIWNKHPNNQKLTEELEFGTKLMYQGSYQDALKIFTNIVNSDPYWSEAWNKRATLLFFMKDYQKSLNDIDKVLNLEPRHFGALSGRAQIYIELTFYEKALNDLKKAKEIHPVSRGNKLIDKIEKLIDRLNI
;
A
#
# COMPACT_ATOMS: atom_id res chain seq x y z
N LEU A 1 -27.09 9.05 34.27
CA LEU A 1 -26.98 9.36 32.82
C LEU A 1 -25.54 9.33 32.34
N LEU A 2 -24.56 9.80 33.13
CA LEU A 2 -23.12 9.78 32.75
C LEU A 2 -22.52 8.35 32.69
N LEU A 3 -22.97 7.41 33.50
CA LEU A 3 -22.47 6.02 33.51
C LEU A 3 -22.85 5.24 32.27
N PHE A 4 -23.98 5.54 31.61
CA PHE A 4 -24.39 4.87 30.38
C PHE A 4 -23.61 5.35 29.14
N ILE A 5 -23.20 6.62 29.12
CA ILE A 5 -22.40 7.17 28.02
C ILE A 5 -20.97 6.58 28.04
N PHE A 6 -20.41 6.37 29.25
CA PHE A 6 -19.07 5.79 29.37
C PHE A 6 -19.00 4.31 28.94
N SER A 7 -20.06 3.53 29.24
CA SER A 7 -20.13 2.13 28.82
C SER A 7 -20.26 1.95 27.29
N PHE A 8 -20.97 2.88 26.63
CA PHE A 8 -21.14 2.85 25.18
C PHE A 8 -19.84 3.21 24.42
N LEU A 9 -19.07 4.16 24.93
CA LEU A 9 -17.78 4.55 24.36
C LEU A 9 -16.72 3.45 24.55
N ILE A 10 -16.69 2.77 25.69
CA ILE A 10 -15.77 1.66 25.96
C ILE A 10 -16.11 0.46 25.08
N PHE A 11 -17.40 0.18 24.84
CA PHE A 11 -17.83 -0.95 24.03
C PHE A 11 -17.46 -0.77 22.54
N ASN A 12 -17.62 0.44 22.00
CA ASN A 12 -17.24 0.74 20.62
C ASN A 12 -15.71 0.70 20.39
N ASN A 13 -14.93 1.21 21.33
CA ASN A 13 -13.46 1.18 21.23
C ASN A 13 -12.92 -0.27 21.30
N ASN A 14 -13.49 -1.12 22.14
CA ASN A 14 -13.09 -2.52 22.22
C ASN A 14 -13.46 -3.32 20.97
N PHE A 15 -14.56 -2.99 20.30
CA PHE A 15 -14.96 -3.68 19.08
C PHE A 15 -14.04 -3.30 17.89
N ALA A 16 -13.72 -2.03 17.74
CA ALA A 16 -12.79 -1.55 16.72
C ALA A 16 -11.37 -2.12 16.94
N ALA A 17 -10.87 -2.08 18.18
CA ALA A 17 -9.56 -2.62 18.54
C ALA A 17 -9.46 -4.13 18.26
N ASN A 18 -10.50 -4.93 18.55
CA ASN A 18 -10.53 -6.34 18.24
C ASN A 18 -10.54 -6.64 16.73
N TYR A 19 -11.22 -5.80 15.93
CA TYR A 19 -11.29 -5.98 14.49
C TYR A 19 -9.96 -5.66 13.82
N GLU A 20 -9.30 -4.58 14.21
CA GLU A 20 -7.94 -4.23 13.74
C GLU A 20 -6.93 -5.32 14.12
N THR A 21 -7.04 -5.86 15.32
CA THR A 21 -6.17 -6.94 15.78
C THR A 21 -6.35 -8.22 14.93
N GLU A 22 -7.57 -8.58 14.53
CA GLU A 22 -7.82 -9.76 13.70
C GLU A 22 -7.25 -9.57 12.28
N GLN A 23 -7.44 -8.40 11.67
CA GLN A 23 -6.87 -8.08 10.36
C GLN A 23 -5.34 -8.07 10.41
N ALA A 24 -4.76 -7.45 11.43
CA ALA A 24 -3.32 -7.41 11.64
C ALA A 24 -2.73 -8.82 11.84
N LEU A 25 -3.39 -9.68 12.61
CA LEU A 25 -2.97 -11.06 12.80
C LEU A 25 -3.01 -11.87 11.49
N LYS A 26 -4.05 -11.70 10.68
CA LYS A 26 -4.15 -12.33 9.35
C LYS A 26 -3.02 -11.88 8.44
N LEU A 27 -2.74 -10.57 8.37
CA LEU A 27 -1.64 -10.01 7.60
C LEU A 27 -0.29 -10.53 8.09
N ASN A 28 -0.05 -10.55 9.40
CA ASN A 28 1.20 -11.07 9.98
C ASN A 28 1.47 -12.52 9.58
N ASN A 29 0.44 -13.38 9.60
CA ASN A 29 0.55 -14.77 9.16
C ASN A 29 0.88 -14.86 7.65
N LEU A 30 0.19 -14.08 6.82
CA LEU A 30 0.43 -14.06 5.37
C LEU A 30 1.84 -13.57 5.04
N PHE A 31 2.32 -12.50 5.68
CA PHE A 31 3.67 -11.99 5.49
C PHE A 31 4.74 -12.97 5.97
N THR A 32 4.51 -13.65 7.09
CA THR A 32 5.43 -14.70 7.58
C THR A 32 5.57 -15.84 6.57
N LYS A 33 4.48 -16.22 5.91
CA LYS A 33 4.51 -17.24 4.84
C LYS A 33 5.15 -16.69 3.57
N LEU A 34 4.82 -15.48 3.16
CA LEU A 34 5.31 -14.85 1.95
C LEU A 34 6.84 -14.67 1.99
N SER A 35 7.38 -14.16 3.10
CA SER A 35 8.82 -13.90 3.23
C SER A 35 9.69 -15.16 3.22
N LYS A 36 9.13 -16.31 3.55
CA LYS A 36 9.82 -17.61 3.55
C LYS A 36 9.57 -18.41 2.26
N ASN A 37 8.67 -17.95 1.41
CA ASN A 37 8.24 -18.69 0.25
C ASN A 37 9.27 -18.63 -0.87
N LYS A 38 9.50 -19.80 -1.54
CA LYS A 38 10.39 -19.92 -2.70
C LYS A 38 9.63 -20.34 -3.97
N ASP A 39 8.36 -20.71 -3.84
CA ASP A 39 7.50 -21.09 -4.94
C ASP A 39 6.71 -19.88 -5.44
N TYR A 40 6.85 -19.59 -6.74
CA TYR A 40 6.21 -18.43 -7.35
C TYR A 40 4.67 -18.50 -7.31
N LYS A 41 4.08 -19.69 -7.55
CA LYS A 41 2.63 -19.84 -7.61
C LYS A 41 1.98 -19.70 -6.23
N GLU A 42 2.63 -20.24 -5.22
CA GLU A 42 2.18 -20.08 -3.83
C GLU A 42 2.32 -18.62 -3.38
N ALA A 43 3.45 -17.97 -3.70
CA ALA A 43 3.67 -16.56 -3.39
C ALA A 43 2.64 -15.64 -4.06
N ASP A 44 2.30 -15.87 -5.32
CA ASP A 44 1.24 -15.14 -6.04
C ASP A 44 -0.13 -15.29 -5.34
N THR A 45 -0.40 -16.49 -4.80
CA THR A 45 -1.62 -16.75 -4.02
C THR A 45 -1.61 -15.97 -2.69
N LEU A 46 -0.48 -15.93 -1.99
CA LEU A 46 -0.33 -15.18 -0.74
C LEU A 46 -0.43 -13.67 -0.99
N GLU A 47 0.23 -13.18 -2.04
CA GLU A 47 0.16 -11.79 -2.48
C GLU A 47 -1.30 -11.36 -2.72
N LYS A 48 -2.07 -12.13 -3.50
CA LYS A 48 -3.50 -11.86 -3.75
C LYS A 48 -4.32 -11.79 -2.46
N LYS A 49 -4.05 -12.66 -1.48
CA LYS A 49 -4.72 -12.60 -0.18
C LYS A 49 -4.38 -11.35 0.60
N ILE A 50 -3.13 -10.91 0.58
CA ILE A 50 -2.70 -9.66 1.21
C ILE A 50 -3.41 -8.46 0.56
N TRP A 51 -3.40 -8.37 -0.77
CA TRP A 51 -4.11 -7.34 -1.52
C TRP A 51 -5.61 -7.34 -1.22
N ALA A 52 -6.24 -8.51 -1.11
CA ALA A 52 -7.67 -8.62 -0.78
C ALA A 52 -7.99 -8.07 0.62
N ILE A 53 -7.06 -8.19 1.58
CA ILE A 53 -7.21 -7.60 2.92
C ILE A 53 -7.01 -6.08 2.86
N TRP A 54 -5.95 -5.59 2.21
CA TRP A 54 -5.67 -4.16 2.12
C TRP A 54 -6.75 -3.37 1.39
N ASN A 55 -7.31 -3.94 0.31
CA ASN A 55 -8.37 -3.29 -0.48
C ASN A 55 -9.73 -3.24 0.22
N LYS A 56 -9.90 -3.89 1.38
CA LYS A 56 -11.12 -3.82 2.19
C LYS A 56 -10.90 -2.98 3.43
N HIS A 57 -11.75 -1.95 3.58
CA HIS A 57 -11.78 -1.20 4.83
C HIS A 57 -12.27 -2.10 5.97
N PRO A 58 -11.60 -2.11 7.13
CA PRO A 58 -11.87 -3.08 8.20
C PRO A 58 -13.33 -3.06 8.72
N ASN A 59 -13.97 -1.91 8.76
CA ASN A 59 -15.28 -1.74 9.39
C ASN A 59 -16.23 -0.79 8.63
N ASN A 60 -15.89 -0.37 7.40
CA ASN A 60 -16.71 0.54 6.61
C ASN A 60 -16.81 0.07 5.15
N GLN A 61 -17.89 -0.67 4.84
CA GLN A 61 -18.14 -1.20 3.51
C GLN A 61 -18.27 -0.08 2.46
N LYS A 62 -18.85 1.07 2.82
CA LYS A 62 -19.00 2.20 1.91
C LYS A 62 -17.66 2.74 1.44
N LEU A 63 -16.66 2.87 2.33
CA LEU A 63 -15.32 3.29 1.92
C LEU A 63 -14.64 2.26 1.01
N THR A 64 -14.91 0.96 1.20
CA THR A 64 -14.44 -0.08 0.28
C THR A 64 -15.02 0.11 -1.12
N GLU A 65 -16.32 0.33 -1.23
CA GLU A 65 -17.02 0.55 -2.51
C GLU A 65 -16.54 1.84 -3.20
N GLU A 66 -16.32 2.91 -2.43
CA GLU A 66 -15.74 4.16 -2.94
C GLU A 66 -14.32 3.95 -3.46
N LEU A 67 -13.47 3.16 -2.77
CA LEU A 67 -12.12 2.83 -3.22
C LEU A 67 -12.15 2.03 -4.54
N GLU A 68 -13.03 1.05 -4.65
CA GLU A 68 -13.22 0.26 -5.87
C GLU A 68 -13.68 1.14 -7.03
N PHE A 69 -14.65 2.03 -6.78
CA PHE A 69 -15.14 2.95 -7.79
C PHE A 69 -14.07 3.95 -8.24
N GLY A 70 -13.35 4.57 -7.31
CA GLY A 70 -12.22 5.44 -7.63
C GLY A 70 -11.13 4.71 -8.41
N THR A 71 -10.86 3.45 -8.06
CA THR A 71 -9.89 2.60 -8.78
C THR A 71 -10.34 2.34 -10.22
N LYS A 72 -11.63 2.08 -10.43
CA LYS A 72 -12.20 1.91 -11.78
C LYS A 72 -12.03 3.20 -12.60
N LEU A 73 -12.38 4.36 -12.04
CA LEU A 73 -12.21 5.66 -12.72
C LEU A 73 -10.74 5.93 -13.07
N MET A 74 -9.81 5.60 -12.19
CA MET A 74 -8.37 5.73 -12.44
C MET A 74 -7.94 4.92 -13.67
N TYR A 75 -8.35 3.66 -13.77
CA TYR A 75 -8.02 2.82 -14.93
C TYR A 75 -8.76 3.22 -16.22
N GLN A 76 -9.87 3.95 -16.11
CA GLN A 76 -10.58 4.55 -17.24
C GLN A 76 -9.98 5.89 -17.70
N GLY A 77 -8.95 6.41 -17.00
CA GLY A 77 -8.33 7.68 -17.29
C GLY A 77 -9.06 8.92 -16.73
N SER A 78 -10.15 8.71 -15.95
CA SER A 78 -10.91 9.78 -15.29
C SER A 78 -10.19 10.24 -14.02
N TYR A 79 -8.96 10.73 -14.18
CA TYR A 79 -8.03 10.99 -13.07
C TYR A 79 -8.54 12.04 -12.08
N GLN A 80 -9.19 13.10 -12.55
CA GLN A 80 -9.69 14.16 -11.67
C GLN A 80 -10.82 13.67 -10.75
N ASP A 81 -11.72 12.82 -11.27
CA ASP A 81 -12.81 12.27 -10.46
C ASP A 81 -12.29 11.20 -9.50
N ALA A 82 -11.37 10.34 -9.94
CA ALA A 82 -10.67 9.41 -9.05
C ALA A 82 -9.93 10.14 -7.91
N LEU A 83 -9.27 11.28 -8.21
CA LEU A 83 -8.55 12.07 -7.22
C LEU A 83 -9.48 12.64 -6.15
N LYS A 84 -10.66 13.13 -6.54
CA LYS A 84 -11.69 13.59 -5.60
C LYS A 84 -12.12 12.47 -4.66
N ILE A 85 -12.41 11.28 -5.22
CA ILE A 85 -12.83 10.12 -4.43
C ILE A 85 -11.74 9.70 -3.45
N PHE A 86 -10.51 9.45 -3.91
CA PHE A 86 -9.43 9.03 -3.01
C PHE A 86 -9.10 10.11 -1.96
N THR A 87 -9.22 11.40 -2.30
CA THR A 87 -9.04 12.48 -1.34
C THR A 87 -10.12 12.47 -0.26
N ASN A 88 -11.37 12.21 -0.62
CA ASN A 88 -12.45 12.08 0.36
C ASN A 88 -12.23 10.87 1.28
N ILE A 89 -11.75 9.74 0.73
CA ILE A 89 -11.48 8.53 1.52
C ILE A 89 -10.36 8.79 2.54
N VAL A 90 -9.21 9.33 2.13
CA VAL A 90 -8.10 9.59 3.05
C VAL A 90 -8.40 10.67 4.09
N ASN A 91 -9.34 11.58 3.80
CA ASN A 91 -9.85 12.55 4.78
C ASN A 91 -10.84 11.91 5.77
N SER A 92 -11.62 10.91 5.32
CA SER A 92 -12.61 10.20 6.14
C SER A 92 -11.93 9.19 7.05
N ASP A 93 -10.92 8.47 6.57
CA ASP A 93 -10.07 7.58 7.35
C ASP A 93 -8.59 7.72 6.98
N PRO A 94 -7.84 8.56 7.68
CA PRO A 94 -6.41 8.74 7.45
C PRO A 94 -5.55 7.54 7.87
N TYR A 95 -6.12 6.54 8.53
CA TYR A 95 -5.41 5.34 8.99
C TYR A 95 -5.51 4.15 8.03
N TRP A 96 -6.29 4.25 6.97
CA TRP A 96 -6.38 3.21 5.95
C TRP A 96 -5.26 3.36 4.91
N SER A 97 -4.19 2.59 5.07
CA SER A 97 -2.98 2.67 4.22
C SER A 97 -3.27 2.51 2.73
N GLU A 98 -4.18 1.60 2.34
CA GLU A 98 -4.49 1.35 0.92
C GLU A 98 -5.17 2.55 0.24
N ALA A 99 -5.93 3.36 0.97
CA ALA A 99 -6.52 4.58 0.40
C ALA A 99 -5.41 5.58 -0.04
N TRP A 100 -4.39 5.76 0.79
CA TRP A 100 -3.20 6.55 0.45
C TRP A 100 -2.45 5.92 -0.73
N ASN A 101 -2.29 4.60 -0.75
CA ASN A 101 -1.63 3.88 -1.84
C ASN A 101 -2.34 4.06 -3.19
N LYS A 102 -3.68 4.01 -3.22
CA LYS A 102 -4.45 4.28 -4.45
C LYS A 102 -4.29 5.72 -4.92
N ARG A 103 -4.33 6.70 -3.99
CA ARG A 103 -4.11 8.09 -4.37
C ARG A 103 -2.69 8.34 -4.86
N ALA A 104 -1.69 7.75 -4.21
CA ALA A 104 -0.30 7.81 -4.65
C ALA A 104 -0.12 7.25 -6.08
N THR A 105 -0.72 6.09 -6.37
CA THR A 105 -0.70 5.48 -7.70
C THR A 105 -1.33 6.40 -8.74
N LEU A 106 -2.46 7.01 -8.43
CA LEU A 106 -3.11 7.97 -9.31
C LEU A 106 -2.23 9.20 -9.56
N LEU A 107 -1.63 9.77 -8.51
CA LEU A 107 -0.72 10.92 -8.60
C LEU A 107 0.52 10.59 -9.45
N PHE A 108 1.03 9.36 -9.36
CA PHE A 108 2.08 8.87 -10.26
C PHE A 108 1.64 8.90 -11.72
N PHE A 109 0.44 8.41 -12.06
CA PHE A 109 -0.09 8.48 -13.43
C PHE A 109 -0.28 9.92 -13.92
N MET A 110 -0.60 10.82 -13.01
CA MET A 110 -0.67 12.26 -13.29
C MET A 110 0.69 12.94 -13.34
N LYS A 111 1.78 12.22 -13.10
CA LYS A 111 3.17 12.72 -13.00
C LYS A 111 3.40 13.73 -11.86
N ASP A 112 2.48 13.81 -10.90
CA ASP A 112 2.67 14.60 -9.67
C ASP A 112 3.49 13.78 -8.65
N TYR A 113 4.76 13.55 -8.99
CA TYR A 113 5.65 12.66 -8.26
C TYR A 113 5.85 13.11 -6.81
N GLN A 114 5.91 14.42 -6.56
CA GLN A 114 6.11 14.90 -5.18
C GLN A 114 4.91 14.57 -4.27
N LYS A 115 3.68 14.78 -4.74
CA LYS A 115 2.51 14.42 -3.95
C LYS A 115 2.38 12.90 -3.82
N SER A 116 2.72 12.15 -4.87
CA SER A 116 2.76 10.69 -4.81
C SER A 116 3.73 10.19 -3.74
N LEU A 117 4.95 10.73 -3.67
CA LEU A 117 5.93 10.40 -2.64
C LEU A 117 5.42 10.70 -1.23
N ASN A 118 4.77 11.86 -1.04
CA ASN A 118 4.19 12.22 0.26
C ASN A 118 3.10 11.23 0.72
N ASP A 119 2.27 10.77 -0.22
CA ASP A 119 1.25 9.76 0.07
C ASP A 119 1.87 8.38 0.36
N ILE A 120 2.90 7.97 -0.39
CA ILE A 120 3.64 6.73 -0.14
C ILE A 120 4.29 6.74 1.25
N ASP A 121 4.81 7.87 1.70
CA ASP A 121 5.36 7.99 3.05
C ASP A 121 4.26 7.76 4.12
N LYS A 122 3.01 8.20 3.87
CA LYS A 122 1.88 7.85 4.74
C LYS A 122 1.60 6.35 4.73
N VAL A 123 1.59 5.72 3.55
CA VAL A 123 1.42 4.26 3.43
C VAL A 123 2.46 3.52 4.25
N LEU A 124 3.74 3.84 4.07
CA LEU A 124 4.86 3.13 4.70
C LEU A 124 4.97 3.40 6.21
N ASN A 125 4.46 4.53 6.69
CA ASN A 125 4.31 4.80 8.13
C ASN A 125 3.19 3.95 8.76
N LEU A 126 2.11 3.68 8.03
CA LEU A 126 0.96 2.88 8.50
C LEU A 126 1.22 1.37 8.34
N GLU A 127 1.83 0.96 7.22
CA GLU A 127 2.19 -0.43 6.91
C GLU A 127 3.60 -0.48 6.28
N PRO A 128 4.65 -0.64 7.09
CA PRO A 128 6.03 -0.67 6.60
C PRO A 128 6.34 -1.82 5.62
N ARG A 129 5.51 -2.86 5.61
CA ARG A 129 5.65 -4.02 4.72
C ARG A 129 4.86 -3.88 3.42
N HIS A 130 4.35 -2.68 3.11
CA HIS A 130 3.56 -2.47 1.92
C HIS A 130 4.44 -2.52 0.67
N PHE A 131 4.73 -3.73 0.18
CA PHE A 131 5.63 -3.96 -0.95
C PHE A 131 5.20 -3.25 -2.25
N GLY A 132 3.89 -3.03 -2.45
CA GLY A 132 3.38 -2.22 -3.55
C GLY A 132 3.79 -0.76 -3.46
N ALA A 133 3.73 -0.16 -2.27
CA ALA A 133 4.16 1.22 -2.04
C ALA A 133 5.69 1.37 -2.19
N LEU A 134 6.47 0.42 -1.68
CA LEU A 134 7.93 0.39 -1.89
C LEU A 134 8.27 0.33 -3.38
N SER A 135 7.62 -0.58 -4.13
CA SER A 135 7.82 -0.70 -5.58
C SER A 135 7.38 0.56 -6.34
N GLY A 136 6.26 1.16 -5.94
CA GLY A 136 5.77 2.42 -6.52
C GLY A 136 6.74 3.58 -6.27
N ARG A 137 7.30 3.70 -5.05
CA ARG A 137 8.31 4.71 -4.71
C ARG A 137 9.60 4.50 -5.49
N ALA A 138 10.04 3.26 -5.64
CA ALA A 138 11.18 2.93 -6.47
C ALA A 138 10.96 3.35 -7.93
N GLN A 139 9.76 3.14 -8.49
CA GLN A 139 9.44 3.57 -9.84
C GLN A 139 9.53 5.10 -9.98
N ILE A 140 9.03 5.86 -9.01
CA ILE A 140 9.17 7.34 -9.00
C ILE A 140 10.65 7.73 -8.96
N TYR A 141 11.44 7.08 -8.11
CA TYR A 141 12.88 7.37 -8.02
C TYR A 141 13.61 7.03 -9.31
N ILE A 142 13.19 6.01 -10.07
CA ILE A 142 13.74 5.70 -11.41
C ILE A 142 13.40 6.84 -12.39
N GLU A 143 12.15 7.31 -12.42
CA GLU A 143 11.73 8.43 -13.26
C GLU A 143 12.51 9.73 -12.94
N LEU A 144 12.88 9.91 -11.68
CA LEU A 144 13.67 11.04 -11.20
C LEU A 144 15.20 10.80 -11.24
N THR A 145 15.65 9.68 -11.78
CA THR A 145 17.07 9.27 -11.87
C THR A 145 17.77 9.04 -10.52
N PHE A 146 17.02 8.86 -9.44
CA PHE A 146 17.55 8.56 -8.09
C PHE A 146 17.74 7.05 -7.92
N TYR A 147 18.60 6.45 -8.73
CA TYR A 147 18.71 4.99 -8.87
C TYR A 147 19.09 4.27 -7.57
N GLU A 148 19.95 4.83 -6.74
CA GLU A 148 20.30 4.24 -5.45
C GLU A 148 19.11 4.20 -4.48
N LYS A 149 18.29 5.26 -4.45
CA LYS A 149 17.07 5.26 -3.64
C LYS A 149 16.07 4.22 -4.16
N ALA A 150 15.93 4.10 -5.47
CA ALA A 150 15.10 3.08 -6.08
C ALA A 150 15.57 1.67 -5.72
N LEU A 151 16.88 1.42 -5.82
CA LEU A 151 17.48 0.13 -5.47
C LEU A 151 17.24 -0.24 -4.00
N ASN A 152 17.37 0.71 -3.09
CA ASN A 152 17.11 0.49 -1.66
C ASN A 152 15.64 0.05 -1.42
N ASP A 153 14.66 0.71 -2.04
CA ASP A 153 13.26 0.35 -1.89
C ASP A 153 12.92 -1.00 -2.55
N LEU A 154 13.51 -1.30 -3.72
CA LEU A 154 13.36 -2.59 -4.37
C LEU A 154 13.95 -3.73 -3.52
N LYS A 155 15.09 -3.53 -2.88
CA LYS A 155 15.71 -4.51 -1.97
C LYS A 155 14.81 -4.75 -0.74
N LYS A 156 14.26 -3.70 -0.15
CA LYS A 156 13.27 -3.85 0.95
C LYS A 156 12.03 -4.60 0.50
N ALA A 157 11.48 -4.29 -0.69
CA ALA A 157 10.35 -5.03 -1.23
C ALA A 157 10.68 -6.51 -1.46
N LYS A 158 11.90 -6.83 -1.90
CA LYS A 158 12.39 -8.21 -2.08
C LYS A 158 12.52 -8.97 -0.75
N GLU A 159 12.93 -8.32 0.33
CA GLU A 159 12.96 -8.93 1.67
C GLU A 159 11.56 -9.38 2.12
N ILE A 160 10.53 -8.59 1.79
CA ILE A 160 9.13 -8.89 2.12
C ILE A 160 8.57 -9.95 1.17
N HIS A 161 8.89 -9.87 -0.12
CA HIS A 161 8.37 -10.73 -1.19
C HIS A 161 9.51 -11.27 -2.07
N PRO A 162 10.24 -12.32 -1.61
CA PRO A 162 11.50 -12.77 -2.23
C PRO A 162 11.39 -13.25 -3.68
N VAL A 163 10.23 -13.76 -4.08
CA VAL A 163 10.00 -14.32 -5.43
C VAL A 163 9.10 -13.44 -6.31
N SER A 164 8.93 -12.16 -5.96
CA SER A 164 8.17 -11.21 -6.78
C SER A 164 8.79 -11.02 -8.17
N ARG A 165 7.95 -10.86 -9.19
CA ARG A 165 8.39 -10.52 -10.56
C ARG A 165 9.15 -9.20 -10.62
N GLY A 166 8.82 -8.26 -9.74
CA GLY A 166 9.47 -6.96 -9.62
C GLY A 166 10.96 -7.05 -9.28
N ASN A 167 11.40 -8.15 -8.68
CA ASN A 167 12.81 -8.34 -8.27
C ASN A 167 13.80 -8.33 -9.45
N LYS A 168 13.35 -8.65 -10.67
CA LYS A 168 14.17 -8.54 -11.89
C LYS A 168 14.63 -7.12 -12.19
N LEU A 169 13.96 -6.11 -11.62
CA LEU A 169 14.35 -4.71 -11.78
C LEU A 169 15.60 -4.37 -10.98
N ILE A 170 15.87 -5.09 -9.90
CA ILE A 170 17.08 -4.90 -9.05
C ILE A 170 18.34 -5.05 -9.90
N ASP A 171 18.50 -6.18 -10.59
CA ASP A 171 19.68 -6.45 -11.42
C ASP A 171 19.87 -5.41 -12.52
N LYS A 172 18.75 -4.89 -13.06
CA LYS A 172 18.80 -3.84 -14.10
C LYS A 172 19.30 -2.51 -13.55
N ILE A 173 18.81 -2.14 -12.35
CA ILE A 173 19.21 -0.88 -11.71
C ILE A 173 20.66 -0.97 -11.22
N GLU A 174 21.08 -2.09 -10.64
CA GLU A 174 22.51 -2.29 -10.26
C GLU A 174 23.44 -2.13 -11.46
N LYS A 175 23.15 -2.79 -12.58
CA LYS A 175 23.93 -2.61 -13.80
C LYS A 175 23.94 -1.19 -14.35
N LEU A 176 22.83 -0.45 -14.14
CA LEU A 176 22.76 0.95 -14.58
C LEU A 176 23.62 1.85 -13.70
N ILE A 177 23.59 1.66 -12.38
CA ILE A 177 24.44 2.38 -11.42
C ILE A 177 25.92 2.14 -11.77
N ASP A 178 26.32 0.88 -11.96
CA ASP A 178 27.69 0.51 -12.32
C ASP A 178 28.17 1.20 -13.62
N ARG A 179 27.28 1.29 -14.63
CA ARG A 179 27.60 1.95 -15.91
C ARG A 179 27.74 3.46 -15.80
N LEU A 180 26.98 4.06 -14.89
CA LEU A 180 27.00 5.51 -14.68
C LEU A 180 28.08 5.95 -13.71
N ASN A 181 28.80 5.03 -13.05
CA ASN A 181 29.81 5.28 -12.01
C ASN A 181 29.28 6.16 -10.85
N ILE A 182 28.03 5.96 -10.44
CA ILE A 182 27.34 6.64 -9.35
C ILE A 182 27.05 5.70 -8.19
#